data_32eb8b53cf8353bbcf059ae25c9365a4
#
_entry.id   32eb8b53cf8353bbcf059ae25c9365a4
#
_cell.length_a   1.000
_cell.length_b   1.000
_cell.length_c   1.000
_cell.angle_alpha   90.00
_cell.angle_beta   90.00
_cell.angle_gamma   90.00
#
_symmetry.space_group_name_H-M   'P 1'
#
loop_
_entity.id
_entity.type
_entity.pdbx_description
1 polymer ?
#
loop_
_entity_poly.entity_id
_entity_poly.type
_entity_poly.pdbx_seq_one_letter_code
_entity_poly.pdbx_strand_id
1 'polypeptide(L)'
;MASDDWKGIINQILYGLMLTPQLDDSTAEQMAAAMAEWRYFGTGPDVYADAIVQARRYDGPLTDEIETPHGEAAFREFLGRLGASLEALRPWSA
;
A
#
# COMPACT_ATOMS: atom_id res chain seq x y z
N MET A 1 -0.04 -8.53 21.59
CA MET A 1 -0.02 -7.07 21.65
C MET A 1 -0.52 -6.52 20.32
N ALA A 2 -1.60 -5.79 20.37
CA ALA A 2 -2.10 -5.18 19.14
C ALA A 2 -1.10 -4.16 18.67
N SER A 3 -0.69 -4.29 17.45
CA SER A 3 0.35 -3.48 16.89
C SER A 3 -0.25 -2.62 15.79
N ASP A 4 0.05 -1.33 15.82
CA ASP A 4 -0.32 -0.42 14.75
C ASP A 4 0.81 -0.28 13.73
N ASP A 5 1.73 -1.24 13.70
CA ASP A 5 2.86 -1.21 12.79
C ASP A 5 2.41 -1.15 11.33
N TRP A 6 1.25 -1.72 11.02
CA TRP A 6 0.70 -1.65 9.68
C TRP A 6 0.43 -0.20 9.24
N LYS A 7 0.15 0.70 10.19
CA LYS A 7 -0.07 2.12 9.86
C LYS A 7 1.21 2.76 9.33
N GLY A 8 2.34 2.43 9.92
CA GLY A 8 3.63 2.93 9.42
C GLY A 8 3.93 2.42 8.01
N ILE A 9 3.57 1.16 7.74
CA ILE A 9 3.74 0.58 6.42
C ILE A 9 2.82 1.27 5.41
N ILE A 10 1.57 1.55 5.80
CA ILE A 10 0.64 2.27 4.93
C ILE A 10 1.15 3.70 4.66
N ASN A 11 1.75 4.34 5.66
CA ASN A 11 2.33 5.67 5.46
C ASN A 11 3.47 5.65 4.45
N GLN A 12 4.25 4.57 4.38
CA GLN A 12 5.27 4.41 3.34
C GLN A 12 4.64 4.41 1.95
N ILE A 13 3.50 3.75 1.81
CA ILE A 13 2.76 3.74 0.54
C ILE A 13 2.29 5.16 0.19
N LEU A 14 1.73 5.87 1.17
CA LEU A 14 1.28 7.25 0.97
C LEU A 14 2.43 8.16 0.53
N TYR A 15 3.59 8.02 1.16
CA TYR A 15 4.77 8.78 0.74
C TYR A 15 5.12 8.52 -0.71
N GLY A 16 5.06 7.26 -1.14
CA GLY A 16 5.33 6.93 -2.53
C GLY A 16 4.32 7.53 -3.51
N LEU A 17 3.13 7.86 -3.02
CA LEU A 17 2.06 8.41 -3.85
C LEU A 17 1.99 9.94 -3.83
N MET A 18 2.79 10.62 -3.01
CA MET A 18 2.73 12.08 -2.89
C MET A 18 2.99 12.79 -4.21
N LEU A 19 3.86 12.23 -5.03
CA LEU A 19 4.22 12.78 -6.34
C LEU A 19 3.53 12.06 -7.49
N THR A 20 2.58 11.17 -7.19
CA THR A 20 1.85 10.40 -8.19
C THR A 20 0.50 11.07 -8.44
N PRO A 21 0.30 11.64 -9.63
CA PRO A 21 -0.93 12.39 -9.89
C PRO A 21 -2.19 11.54 -10.03
N GLN A 22 -2.04 10.25 -10.38
CA GLN A 22 -3.19 9.37 -10.59
C GLN A 22 -2.99 8.05 -9.88
N LEU A 23 -4.08 7.55 -9.31
CA LEU A 23 -4.10 6.23 -8.65
C LEU A 23 -4.81 5.24 -9.57
N ASP A 24 -4.13 4.86 -10.65
CA ASP A 24 -4.69 3.95 -11.66
C ASP A 24 -4.09 2.53 -11.52
N ASP A 25 -4.59 1.62 -12.37
CA ASP A 25 -4.14 0.24 -12.35
C ASP A 25 -2.66 0.09 -12.67
N SER A 26 -2.15 0.91 -13.59
CA SER A 26 -0.74 0.89 -13.96
C SER A 26 0.14 1.24 -12.76
N THR A 27 -0.25 2.25 -12.00
CA THR A 27 0.48 2.66 -10.80
C THR A 27 0.47 1.53 -9.77
N ALA A 28 -0.69 0.88 -9.57
CA ALA A 28 -0.80 -0.23 -8.64
C ALA A 28 0.09 -1.39 -9.06
N GLU A 29 0.11 -1.72 -10.34
CA GLU A 29 0.93 -2.82 -10.86
C GLU A 29 2.43 -2.54 -10.69
N GLN A 30 2.85 -1.32 -10.99
CA GLN A 30 4.25 -0.93 -10.87
C GLN A 30 4.70 -0.96 -9.40
N MET A 31 3.87 -0.44 -8.52
CA MET A 31 4.17 -0.44 -7.09
C MET A 31 4.21 -1.86 -6.54
N ALA A 32 3.27 -2.71 -6.94
CA ALA A 32 3.25 -4.11 -6.50
C ALA A 32 4.52 -4.84 -6.97
N ALA A 33 4.96 -4.60 -8.20
CA ALA A 33 6.18 -5.21 -8.72
C ALA A 33 7.40 -4.76 -7.90
N ALA A 34 7.47 -3.48 -7.57
CA ALA A 34 8.58 -2.96 -6.76
C ALA A 34 8.59 -3.59 -5.38
N MET A 35 7.42 -3.76 -4.76
CA MET A 35 7.30 -4.42 -3.46
C MET A 35 7.71 -5.88 -3.54
N ALA A 36 7.27 -6.59 -4.56
CA ALA A 36 7.57 -8.02 -4.71
C ALA A 36 9.07 -8.25 -4.92
N GLU A 37 9.76 -7.28 -5.50
CA GLU A 37 11.20 -7.36 -5.75
C GLU A 37 12.04 -6.70 -4.65
N TRP A 38 11.40 -6.31 -3.55
CA TRP A 38 12.08 -5.66 -2.40
C TRP A 38 12.73 -4.31 -2.76
N ARG A 39 12.23 -3.64 -3.80
CA ARG A 39 12.77 -2.35 -4.23
C ARG A 39 12.07 -1.16 -3.58
N TYR A 40 10.98 -1.40 -2.87
CA TYR A 40 10.16 -0.35 -2.26
C TYR A 40 10.48 -0.27 -0.77
N PHE A 41 11.26 0.70 -0.37
CA PHE A 41 11.68 0.93 1.02
C PHE A 41 12.35 -0.28 1.70
N GLY A 42 12.74 -1.30 0.96
CA GLY A 42 13.41 -2.46 1.53
C GLY A 42 12.54 -3.36 2.39
N THR A 43 11.22 -3.14 2.39
CA THR A 43 10.26 -3.96 3.14
C THR A 43 9.73 -5.06 2.23
N GLY A 44 9.55 -6.26 2.79
CA GLY A 44 9.10 -7.39 1.99
C GLY A 44 7.66 -7.34 1.58
N PRO A 45 7.29 -8.03 0.49
CA PRO A 45 5.93 -8.00 -0.02
C PRO A 45 4.88 -8.57 0.94
N ASP A 46 5.26 -9.55 1.77
CA ASP A 46 4.36 -10.12 2.77
C ASP A 46 3.93 -9.08 3.80
N VAL A 47 4.84 -8.19 4.19
CA VAL A 47 4.54 -7.13 5.15
C VAL A 47 3.56 -6.14 4.54
N TYR A 48 3.75 -5.76 3.29
CA TYR A 48 2.83 -4.86 2.61
C TYR A 48 1.45 -5.49 2.42
N ALA A 49 1.41 -6.76 2.03
CA ALA A 49 0.14 -7.46 1.84
C ALA A 49 -0.66 -7.51 3.14
N ASP A 50 -0.01 -7.82 4.24
CA ASP A 50 -0.67 -7.87 5.55
C ASP A 50 -1.16 -6.48 5.96
N ALA A 51 -0.33 -5.46 5.79
CA ALA A 51 -0.71 -4.09 6.14
C ALA A 51 -1.91 -3.63 5.33
N ILE A 52 -1.97 -3.97 4.05
CA ILE A 52 -3.11 -3.61 3.20
C ILE A 52 -4.38 -4.27 3.70
N VAL A 53 -4.33 -5.54 4.08
CA VAL A 53 -5.49 -6.24 4.63
C VAL A 53 -5.98 -5.54 5.89
N GLN A 54 -5.09 -5.22 6.80
CA GLN A 54 -5.47 -4.55 8.04
C GLN A 54 -6.02 -3.15 7.79
N ALA A 55 -5.42 -2.40 6.87
CA ALA A 55 -5.90 -1.06 6.53
C ALA A 55 -7.32 -1.09 5.97
N ARG A 56 -7.63 -2.09 5.14
CA ARG A 56 -8.96 -2.20 4.55
C ARG A 56 -10.03 -2.57 5.57
N ARG A 57 -9.63 -3.16 6.69
CA ARG A 57 -10.54 -3.51 7.79
C ARG A 57 -10.68 -2.37 8.81
N TYR A 58 -9.79 -1.40 8.75
CA TYR A 58 -9.77 -0.30 9.70
C TYR A 58 -10.86 0.70 9.36
N ASP A 59 -11.65 1.11 10.35
CA ASP A 59 -12.78 2.03 10.17
C ASP A 59 -12.36 3.50 10.20
N GLY A 60 -11.19 3.79 10.75
CA GLY A 60 -10.71 5.16 10.87
C GLY A 60 -10.02 5.65 9.60
N PRO A 61 -9.64 6.94 9.58
CA PRO A 61 -8.97 7.51 8.42
C PRO A 61 -7.57 6.96 8.24
N LEU A 62 -7.18 6.75 6.98
CA LEU A 62 -5.84 6.28 6.63
C LEU A 62 -4.93 7.42 6.19
N THR A 63 -5.49 8.57 5.85
CA THR A 63 -4.73 9.66 5.24
C THR A 63 -4.57 10.89 6.14
N ASP A 64 -4.89 10.77 7.43
CA ASP A 64 -4.87 11.92 8.33
C ASP A 64 -3.46 12.26 8.85
N GLU A 65 -2.53 11.33 8.80
CA GLU A 65 -1.16 11.56 9.27
C GLU A 65 -0.23 12.12 8.20
N ILE A 66 -0.53 11.85 6.94
CA ILE A 66 0.31 12.23 5.81
C ILE A 66 -0.53 13.08 4.86
N GLU A 67 -0.09 14.28 4.55
CA GLU A 67 -0.76 15.08 3.53
C GLU A 67 -0.59 14.40 2.18
N THR A 68 -1.71 14.27 1.45
CA THR A 68 -1.71 13.65 0.15
C THR A 68 -2.73 14.35 -0.73
N PRO A 69 -2.48 14.46 -2.05
CA PRO A 69 -3.46 15.03 -2.96
C PRO A 69 -4.66 14.12 -3.19
N HIS A 70 -4.62 12.90 -2.66
CA HIS A 70 -5.68 11.92 -2.89
C HIS A 70 -6.62 11.84 -1.70
N GLY A 71 -7.92 11.68 -1.98
CA GLY A 71 -8.91 11.55 -0.93
C GLY A 71 -8.89 10.16 -0.29
N GLU A 72 -9.51 10.06 0.88
CA GLU A 72 -9.58 8.81 1.63
C GLU A 72 -10.19 7.67 0.81
N ALA A 73 -11.32 7.93 0.13
CA ALA A 73 -11.98 6.90 -0.66
C ALA A 73 -11.12 6.43 -1.83
N ALA A 74 -10.46 7.37 -2.51
CA ALA A 74 -9.59 7.04 -3.63
C ALA A 74 -8.40 6.21 -3.15
N PHE A 75 -7.85 6.55 -2.01
CA PHE A 75 -6.72 5.79 -1.46
C PHE A 75 -7.13 4.37 -1.07
N ARG A 76 -8.31 4.21 -0.44
CA ARG A 76 -8.79 2.88 -0.07
C ARG A 76 -9.05 2.01 -1.30
N GLU A 77 -9.60 2.58 -2.35
CA GLU A 77 -9.79 1.86 -3.61
C GLU A 77 -8.46 1.45 -4.21
N PHE A 78 -7.49 2.35 -4.18
CA PHE A 78 -6.14 2.05 -4.67
C PHE A 78 -5.50 0.89 -3.89
N LEU A 79 -5.66 0.88 -2.57
CA LEU A 79 -5.13 -0.21 -1.75
C LEU A 79 -5.73 -1.55 -2.15
N GLY A 80 -7.00 -1.58 -2.52
CA GLY A 80 -7.63 -2.79 -3.03
C GLY A 80 -6.99 -3.29 -4.31
N ARG A 81 -6.70 -2.38 -5.24
CA ARG A 81 -6.04 -2.72 -6.50
C ARG A 81 -4.60 -3.14 -6.27
N LEU A 82 -3.90 -2.42 -5.41
CA LEU A 82 -2.52 -2.73 -5.07
C LEU A 82 -2.41 -4.11 -4.43
N GLY A 83 -3.30 -4.41 -3.49
CA GLY A 83 -3.32 -5.71 -2.84
C GLY A 83 -3.59 -6.83 -3.84
N ALA A 84 -4.53 -6.64 -4.76
CA ALA A 84 -4.83 -7.64 -5.78
C ALA A 84 -3.64 -7.88 -6.72
N SER A 85 -2.98 -6.80 -7.14
CA SER A 85 -1.80 -6.90 -8.00
C SER A 85 -0.65 -7.62 -7.28
N LEU A 86 -0.48 -7.32 -5.99
CA LEU A 86 0.57 -7.94 -5.20
C LEU A 86 0.32 -9.44 -5.03
N GLU A 87 -0.93 -9.83 -4.76
CA GLU A 87 -1.29 -11.24 -4.64
C GLU A 87 -1.09 -11.99 -5.95
N ALA A 88 -1.34 -11.33 -7.07
CA ALA A 88 -1.17 -11.95 -8.39
C ALA A 88 0.30 -12.26 -8.69
N LEU A 89 1.23 -11.65 -7.96
CA LEU A 89 2.65 -11.88 -8.14
C LEU A 89 3.21 -13.01 -7.27
N ARG A 90 2.36 -13.67 -6.50
CA ARG A 90 2.80 -14.79 -5.68
C ARG A 90 3.25 -15.97 -6.57
N PRO A 91 4.21 -16.78 -6.11
CA PRO A 91 4.97 -16.63 -4.86
C PRO A 91 6.03 -15.55 -4.98
N TRP A 92 6.22 -14.82 -3.89
CA TRP A 92 7.21 -13.75 -3.87
C TRP A 92 8.60 -14.31 -3.57
N SER A 93 9.62 -13.68 -4.12
CA SER A 93 10.99 -14.05 -3.82
C SER A 93 11.33 -13.68 -2.38
N ALA A 94 12.02 -14.60 -1.71
CA ALA A 94 12.46 -14.34 -0.35
C ALA A 94 13.69 -13.43 -0.34
#